data_a11cde188d8be17092e430e9d5f4cac8
#
_entry.id   a11cde188d8be17092e430e9d5f4cac8
#
_cell.length_a   1.000
_cell.length_b   1.000
_cell.length_c   1.000
_cell.angle_alpha   90.00
_cell.angle_beta   90.00
_cell.angle_gamma   90.00
#
_symmetry.space_group_name_H-M   'P 1'
#
loop_
_entity.id
_entity.type
_entity.pdbx_description
1 polymer ?
#
loop_
_entity_poly.entity_id
_entity_poly.type
_entity_poly.pdbx_seq_one_letter_code
_entity_poly.pdbx_strand_id
1 'polypeptide(L)'
;MKVGIIRCQQTEDMCPGNTDFKVAKEGILAFEETGPVEIMGFVSCGGCPGKKAVARAQLMVSRGAEAIVFASCISKGNPIGFPCPNFQNMKDSIIKKVGTEIKIIDWTH
;
A
#
# COMPACT_ATOMS: atom_id res chain seq x y z
N MET A 1 8.41 -12.99 1.28
CA MET A 1 8.04 -11.82 2.10
C MET A 1 6.53 -11.62 2.06
N LYS A 2 5.95 -11.34 3.21
CA LYS A 2 4.51 -11.05 3.33
C LYS A 2 4.28 -9.55 3.34
N VAL A 3 3.39 -9.08 2.47
CA VAL A 3 3.13 -7.64 2.35
C VAL A 3 1.66 -7.32 2.56
N GLY A 4 1.40 -6.14 3.13
CA GLY A 4 0.07 -5.57 3.21
C GLY A 4 -0.02 -4.38 2.28
N ILE A 5 -1.02 -4.35 1.42
CA ILE A 5 -1.20 -3.27 0.44
C ILE A 5 -2.31 -2.34 0.89
N ILE A 6 -2.05 -1.04 0.83
CA ILE A 6 -3.04 0.01 1.09
C ILE A 6 -3.36 0.67 -0.23
N ARG A 7 -4.63 0.69 -0.60
CA ARG A 7 -5.11 1.31 -1.83
C ARG A 7 -5.95 2.55 -1.53
N CYS A 8 -6.15 3.38 -2.54
CA CYS A 8 -7.04 4.54 -2.43
C CYS A 8 -8.50 4.10 -2.45
N GLN A 9 -9.30 4.55 -1.48
CA GLN A 9 -10.72 4.22 -1.44
C GLN A 9 -11.48 4.81 -2.62
N GLN A 10 -11.08 5.99 -3.07
CA GLN A 10 -11.75 6.71 -4.15
C GLN A 10 -11.65 6.01 -5.50
N THR A 11 -10.69 5.11 -5.67
CA THR A 11 -10.48 4.40 -6.93
C THR A 11 -11.14 3.02 -6.97
N GLU A 12 -11.92 2.65 -5.97
CA GLU A 12 -12.54 1.32 -5.92
C GLU A 12 -13.42 1.01 -7.13
N ASP A 13 -14.14 2.01 -7.62
CA ASP A 13 -15.01 1.82 -8.78
C ASP A 13 -14.27 1.87 -10.12
N MET A 14 -12.99 2.25 -10.09
CA MET A 14 -12.16 2.43 -11.30
C MET A 14 -11.10 1.34 -11.45
N CYS A 15 -10.68 0.73 -10.34
CA CYS A 15 -9.57 -0.21 -10.33
C CYS A 15 -9.78 -1.29 -9.27
N PRO A 16 -9.92 -2.55 -9.69
CA PRO A 16 -10.10 -3.65 -8.71
C PRO A 16 -8.79 -4.09 -8.05
N GLY A 17 -7.65 -3.49 -8.40
CA GLY A 17 -6.35 -3.86 -7.84
C GLY A 17 -5.67 -5.01 -8.59
N ASN A 18 -6.20 -5.43 -9.73
CA ASN A 18 -5.66 -6.57 -10.47
C ASN A 18 -4.19 -6.42 -10.85
N THR A 19 -3.76 -5.21 -11.20
CA THR A 19 -2.36 -4.97 -11.54
C THR A 19 -1.47 -5.04 -10.30
N ASP A 20 -1.96 -4.55 -9.15
CA ASP A 20 -1.23 -4.67 -7.88
C ASP A 20 -0.94 -6.14 -7.56
N PHE A 21 -1.95 -6.99 -7.68
CA PHE A 21 -1.79 -8.42 -7.43
C PHE A 21 -0.85 -9.08 -8.44
N LYS A 22 -0.97 -8.69 -9.71
CA LYS A 22 -0.12 -9.23 -10.77
C LYS A 22 1.36 -8.94 -10.53
N VAL A 23 1.71 -7.67 -10.30
CA VAL A 23 3.11 -7.29 -10.11
C VAL A 23 3.70 -7.90 -8.84
N ALA A 24 2.89 -8.02 -7.79
CA ALA A 24 3.33 -8.67 -6.55
C ALA A 24 3.61 -10.15 -6.77
N LYS A 25 2.72 -10.85 -7.48
CA LYS A 25 2.87 -12.27 -7.78
C LYS A 25 4.08 -12.54 -8.66
N GLU A 26 4.32 -11.70 -9.65
CA GLU A 26 5.40 -11.89 -10.62
C GLU A 26 6.74 -11.32 -10.15
N GLY A 27 6.74 -10.47 -9.13
CA GLY A 27 7.98 -9.85 -8.63
C GLY A 27 8.56 -8.85 -9.61
N ILE A 28 7.70 -8.04 -10.23
CA ILE A 28 8.11 -7.04 -11.21
C ILE A 28 7.74 -5.64 -10.75
N LEU A 29 8.23 -4.62 -11.46
CA LEU A 29 8.00 -3.21 -11.14
C LEU A 29 8.41 -2.93 -9.68
N ALA A 30 7.49 -2.49 -8.83
CA ALA A 30 7.84 -2.17 -7.44
C ALA A 30 8.39 -3.36 -6.66
N PHE A 31 8.14 -4.58 -7.10
CA PHE A 31 8.57 -5.80 -6.43
C PHE A 31 9.80 -6.45 -7.10
N GLU A 32 10.45 -5.73 -7.99
CA GLU A 32 11.64 -6.25 -8.70
C GLU A 32 12.76 -6.60 -7.72
N GLU A 33 13.01 -5.75 -6.73
CA GLU A 33 14.08 -5.99 -5.75
C GLU A 33 13.73 -7.10 -4.75
N THR A 34 12.46 -7.19 -4.37
CA THR A 34 12.03 -8.21 -3.41
C THR A 34 11.80 -9.57 -4.05
N GLY A 35 11.53 -9.60 -5.37
CA GLY A 35 11.00 -10.77 -6.03
C GLY A 35 9.53 -10.97 -5.70
N PRO A 36 8.93 -12.10 -6.14
CA PRO A 36 7.53 -12.40 -5.83
C PRO A 36 7.24 -12.35 -4.34
N VAL A 37 6.12 -11.73 -3.96
CA VAL A 37 5.72 -11.59 -2.57
C VAL A 37 4.33 -12.19 -2.35
N GLU A 38 4.03 -12.51 -1.10
CA GLU A 38 2.70 -12.96 -0.70
C GLU A 38 1.92 -11.77 -0.18
N ILE A 39 0.78 -11.48 -0.81
CA ILE A 39 -0.12 -10.45 -0.30
C ILE A 39 -0.93 -11.07 0.84
N MET A 40 -0.66 -10.63 2.07
CA MET A 40 -1.35 -11.14 3.24
C MET A 40 -2.53 -10.26 3.64
N GLY A 41 -2.62 -9.05 3.10
CA GLY A 41 -3.71 -8.12 3.36
C GLY A 41 -3.78 -7.06 2.29
N PHE A 42 -5.01 -6.64 1.97
CA PHE A 42 -5.27 -5.63 0.95
C PHE A 42 -6.43 -4.78 1.44
N VAL A 43 -6.15 -3.54 1.83
CA VAL A 43 -7.14 -2.64 2.44
C VAL A 43 -7.10 -1.28 1.77
N SER A 44 -8.19 -0.52 1.90
CA SER A 44 -8.19 0.86 1.46
C SER A 44 -7.64 1.76 2.57
N CYS A 45 -7.34 3.01 2.21
CA CYS A 45 -6.92 4.04 3.16
C CYS A 45 -8.05 4.43 4.13
N GLY A 46 -9.28 4.01 3.85
CA GLY A 46 -10.44 4.32 4.68
C GLY A 46 -11.05 5.70 4.41
N GLY A 47 -10.62 6.38 3.34
CA GLY A 47 -11.09 7.71 2.97
C GLY A 47 -10.14 8.81 3.42
N CYS A 48 -10.25 9.97 2.75
CA CYS A 48 -9.41 11.11 3.09
C CYS A 48 -9.70 11.64 4.49
N PRO A 49 -8.70 12.07 5.23
CA PRO A 49 -7.28 12.20 4.88
C PRO A 49 -6.43 10.94 5.13
N GLY A 50 -7.03 9.78 5.33
CA GLY A 50 -6.31 8.53 5.48
C GLY A 50 -5.93 8.19 6.91
N LYS A 51 -6.64 8.69 7.89
CA LYS A 51 -6.37 8.39 9.29
C LYS A 51 -6.58 6.91 9.63
N LYS A 52 -7.56 6.27 8.99
CA LYS A 52 -7.82 4.85 9.20
C LYS A 52 -6.71 3.96 8.66
N ALA A 53 -5.95 4.44 7.69
CA ALA A 53 -4.84 3.68 7.12
C ALA A 53 -3.80 3.31 8.17
N VAL A 54 -3.57 4.16 9.15
CA VAL A 54 -2.58 3.92 10.21
C VAL A 54 -2.97 2.69 11.03
N ALA A 55 -4.21 2.64 11.51
CA ALA A 55 -4.70 1.50 12.28
C ALA A 55 -4.74 0.23 11.43
N ARG A 56 -5.09 0.36 10.15
CA ARG A 56 -5.14 -0.79 9.23
C ARG A 56 -3.75 -1.33 8.95
N ALA A 57 -2.76 -0.46 8.78
CA ALA A 57 -1.37 -0.87 8.59
C ALA A 57 -0.87 -1.61 9.83
N GLN A 58 -1.15 -1.07 11.02
CA GLN A 58 -0.75 -1.70 12.27
C GLN A 58 -1.39 -3.07 12.42
N LEU A 59 -2.65 -3.21 12.04
CA LEU A 59 -3.35 -4.48 12.09
C LEU A 59 -2.66 -5.51 11.19
N MET A 60 -2.32 -5.13 9.96
CA MET A 60 -1.62 -6.03 9.04
C MET A 60 -0.25 -6.45 9.57
N VAL A 61 0.51 -5.50 10.13
CA VAL A 61 1.82 -5.81 10.72
C VAL A 61 1.67 -6.77 11.89
N SER A 62 0.65 -6.55 12.74
CA SER A 62 0.40 -7.45 13.89
C SER A 62 0.03 -8.87 13.46
N ARG A 63 -0.45 -9.03 12.24
CA ARG A 63 -0.84 -10.33 11.68
C ARG A 63 0.19 -10.92 10.73
N GLY A 64 1.37 -10.33 10.65
CA GLY A 64 2.50 -10.91 9.95
C GLY A 64 3.03 -10.19 8.73
N ALA A 65 2.50 -9.02 8.38
CA ALA A 65 3.06 -8.25 7.28
C ALA A 65 4.48 -7.79 7.63
N GLU A 66 5.40 -8.00 6.70
CA GLU A 66 6.79 -7.60 6.84
C GLU A 66 7.07 -6.29 6.12
N ALA A 67 6.16 -5.89 5.24
CA ALA A 67 6.23 -4.62 4.52
C ALA A 67 4.83 -4.07 4.32
N ILE A 68 4.72 -2.75 4.27
CA ILE A 68 3.50 -2.04 3.91
C ILE A 68 3.74 -1.40 2.54
N VAL A 69 2.82 -1.63 1.62
CA VAL A 69 2.93 -1.17 0.24
C VAL A 69 1.81 -0.18 -0.03
N PHE A 70 2.15 0.99 -0.53
CA PHE A 70 1.16 1.94 -1.02
C PHE A 70 0.93 1.69 -2.51
N ALA A 71 -0.30 1.41 -2.89
CA ALA A 71 -0.64 1.22 -4.29
C ALA A 71 -0.42 2.52 -5.08
N SER A 72 -0.16 2.39 -6.37
CA SER A 72 0.11 3.55 -7.22
C SER A 72 -1.05 4.52 -7.36
N CYS A 73 -2.27 4.09 -7.03
CA CYS A 73 -3.41 5.00 -6.97
C CYS A 73 -3.24 6.07 -5.89
N ILE A 74 -2.44 5.80 -4.87
CA ILE A 74 -2.12 6.77 -3.82
C ILE A 74 -0.90 7.60 -4.23
N SER A 75 0.23 6.94 -4.46
CA SER A 75 1.51 7.65 -4.64
C SER A 75 1.68 8.30 -6.01
N LYS A 76 1.10 7.71 -7.05
CA LYS A 76 1.20 8.21 -8.43
C LYS A 76 -0.10 8.81 -8.97
N GLY A 77 -1.23 8.43 -8.38
CA GLY A 77 -2.54 8.91 -8.82
C GLY A 77 -3.13 8.14 -10.00
N ASN A 78 -2.73 6.90 -10.21
CA ASN A 78 -3.31 6.05 -11.25
C ASN A 78 -4.57 5.35 -10.72
N PRO A 79 -5.69 5.30 -11.41
CA PRO A 79 -6.00 5.93 -12.69
C PRO A 79 -6.66 7.31 -12.57
N ILE A 80 -6.78 7.86 -11.36
CA ILE A 80 -7.55 9.08 -11.10
C ILE A 80 -6.91 10.33 -11.71
N GLY A 81 -5.60 10.32 -11.96
CA GLY A 81 -4.91 11.37 -12.67
C GLY A 81 -4.05 12.33 -11.82
N PHE A 82 -4.06 12.16 -10.51
CA PHE A 82 -3.21 12.96 -9.62
C PHE A 82 -2.92 12.19 -8.32
N PRO A 83 -1.71 12.35 -7.74
CA PRO A 83 -1.36 11.64 -6.52
C PRO A 83 -2.14 12.14 -5.32
N CYS A 84 -2.30 11.28 -4.32
CA CYS A 84 -3.00 11.63 -3.09
C CYS A 84 -2.24 12.73 -2.33
N PRO A 85 -2.89 13.86 -2.02
CA PRO A 85 -2.22 14.94 -1.27
C PRO A 85 -1.89 14.55 0.17
N ASN A 86 -2.46 13.47 0.66
CA ASN A 86 -2.25 12.99 2.03
C ASN A 86 -1.21 11.85 2.10
N PHE A 87 -0.62 11.47 0.98
CA PHE A 87 0.31 10.34 0.93
C PHE A 87 1.47 10.47 1.92
N GLN A 88 2.16 11.60 1.90
CA GLN A 88 3.33 11.77 2.76
C GLN A 88 2.96 11.74 4.24
N ASN A 89 1.89 12.43 4.62
CA ASN A 89 1.43 12.42 6.01
C ASN A 89 1.00 11.02 6.44
N MET A 90 0.31 10.30 5.57
CA MET A 90 -0.13 8.93 5.82
C MET A 90 1.07 8.01 6.03
N LYS A 91 2.06 8.11 5.14
CA LYS A 91 3.29 7.32 5.21
C LYS A 91 4.05 7.60 6.51
N ASP A 92 4.25 8.88 6.85
CA ASP A 92 4.97 9.27 8.05
C ASP A 92 4.26 8.77 9.32
N SER A 93 2.94 8.87 9.35
CA SER A 93 2.14 8.39 10.48
C SER A 93 2.21 6.88 10.63
N ILE A 94 2.21 6.16 9.52
CA ILE A 94 2.34 4.69 9.54
C ILE A 94 3.72 4.29 10.03
N ILE A 95 4.79 4.90 9.53
CA ILE A 95 6.15 4.62 9.98
C ILE A 95 6.29 4.83 11.48
N LYS A 96 5.72 5.92 11.99
CA LYS A 96 5.72 6.23 13.41
C LYS A 96 5.02 5.18 14.24
N LYS A 97 3.94 4.60 13.70
CA LYS A 97 3.12 3.62 14.41
C LYS A 97 3.70 2.22 14.38
N VAL A 98 4.19 1.78 13.22
CA VAL A 98 4.65 0.39 13.05
C VAL A 98 6.16 0.21 13.28
N GLY A 99 6.92 1.29 13.30
CA GLY A 99 8.36 1.25 13.52
C GLY A 99 9.16 1.17 12.24
N THR A 100 10.48 1.42 12.36
CA THR A 100 11.39 1.50 11.22
C THR A 100 11.83 0.13 10.69
N GLU A 101 11.50 -0.95 11.39
CA GLU A 101 11.85 -2.31 10.95
C GLU A 101 10.94 -2.79 9.82
N ILE A 102 9.77 -2.19 9.68
CA ILE A 102 8.82 -2.55 8.62
C ILE A 102 9.21 -1.79 7.34
N LYS A 103 9.42 -2.54 6.28
CA LYS A 103 9.75 -1.96 4.98
C LYS A 103 8.54 -1.23 4.41
N ILE A 104 8.76 -0.06 3.82
CA ILE A 104 7.72 0.69 3.14
C ILE A 104 8.03 0.71 1.65
N ILE A 105 7.07 0.29 0.85
CA ILE A 105 7.17 0.34 -0.61
C ILE A 105 6.12 1.34 -1.09
N ASP A 106 6.57 2.36 -1.82
CA ASP A 106 5.75 3.54 -2.09
C ASP A 106 4.84 3.41 -3.31
N TRP A 107 4.96 2.35 -4.09
CA TRP A 107 4.20 2.21 -5.34
C TRP A 107 4.07 0.73 -5.72
N THR A 108 3.25 0.44 -6.72
CA THR A 108 3.07 -0.92 -7.23
C THR A 108 3.38 -1.02 -8.72
N HIS A 109 2.84 -0.11 -9.52
CA HIS A 109 3.04 -0.20 -10.99
C HIS A 109 3.07 1.15 -11.72
#